data_d8b7016521f586a485c7adad6cb2436a
#
_entry.id   d8b7016521f586a485c7adad6cb2436a
#
_cell.length_a   1.000
_cell.length_b   1.000
_cell.length_c   1.000
_cell.angle_alpha   90.00
_cell.angle_beta   90.00
_cell.angle_gamma   90.00
#
_symmetry.space_group_name_H-M   'P 1'
#
loop_
_entity.id
_entity.type
_entity.pdbx_description
1 polymer ?
#
loop_
_entity_poly.entity_id
_entity_poly.type
_entity_poly.pdbx_seq_one_letter_code
_entity_poly.pdbx_strand_id
1 'polypeptide(L)'
;GVDVRRINSTLTAGRHNIPSVGLFVWRLRSYSMTRAPASALKGNETRYFFNPLGHDTPLFTRPVAETDPTHIADEVNVPAPIRRRAFEERVHDAGGRRTQASAAYYGEGQSVAIWAENWAGYRGPGPIPREQIRPANLADWQYQPQDGYLAVDPALGRIAFPAEQPP
;
A
#
# COMPACT_ATOMS: atom_id res chain seq x y z
N GLY A 1 -23.70 22.26 18.67
CA GLY A 1 -22.48 22.84 18.15
C GLY A 1 -21.62 23.42 19.25
N VAL A 2 -20.28 23.36 19.10
CA VAL A 2 -19.35 23.99 20.04
C VAL A 2 -19.15 25.43 19.57
N ASP A 3 -19.50 26.41 20.44
CA ASP A 3 -19.24 27.81 20.15
C ASP A 3 -17.81 28.16 20.64
N VAL A 4 -16.97 28.59 19.74
CA VAL A 4 -15.56 28.97 20.01
C VAL A 4 -15.41 30.45 20.38
N ARG A 5 -16.51 31.21 20.40
CA ARG A 5 -16.50 32.62 20.77
C ARG A 5 -16.34 32.80 22.29
N ARG A 6 -15.77 33.91 22.66
CA ARG A 6 -15.35 34.27 24.04
C ARG A 6 -16.29 33.82 25.15
N ILE A 7 -15.72 33.20 26.15
CA ILE A 7 -16.36 33.02 27.47
C ILE A 7 -16.44 34.41 28.11
N ASN A 8 -17.53 35.11 27.89
CA ASN A 8 -17.64 36.49 28.36
C ASN A 8 -18.84 36.71 29.31
N SER A 9 -19.50 35.65 29.73
CA SER A 9 -20.65 35.81 30.61
C SER A 9 -20.74 34.66 31.59
N THR A 10 -20.74 34.97 32.86
CA THR A 10 -21.09 34.06 33.94
C THR A 10 -22.60 33.73 33.95
N LEU A 11 -23.40 34.42 33.11
CA LEU A 11 -24.85 34.28 33.03
C LEU A 11 -25.33 33.32 31.94
N THR A 12 -24.50 33.02 30.98
CA THR A 12 -24.79 32.03 29.93
C THR A 12 -23.90 30.79 30.10
N ALA A 13 -24.29 29.95 31.04
CA ALA A 13 -23.58 28.73 31.33
C ALA A 13 -23.64 27.75 30.14
N GLY A 14 -22.49 27.19 29.76
CA GLY A 14 -22.41 25.87 29.17
C GLY A 14 -22.29 25.76 27.65
N ARG A 15 -22.50 26.82 26.86
CA ARG A 15 -22.40 26.71 25.39
C ARG A 15 -21.06 27.16 24.78
N HIS A 16 -20.22 27.80 25.57
CA HIS A 16 -18.99 28.45 25.11
C HIS A 16 -17.75 27.94 25.81
N ASN A 17 -17.81 26.78 26.42
CA ASN A 17 -16.71 26.29 27.26
C ASN A 17 -15.81 25.30 26.52
N ILE A 18 -14.94 25.80 25.64
CA ILE A 18 -13.92 25.01 24.96
C ILE A 18 -13.04 24.20 25.94
N PRO A 19 -12.65 24.73 27.12
CA PRO A 19 -11.87 23.92 28.06
C PRO A 19 -12.59 22.68 28.59
N SER A 20 -13.91 22.63 28.50
CA SER A 20 -14.71 21.45 28.89
C SER A 20 -14.98 20.47 27.76
N VAL A 21 -14.46 20.73 26.56
CA VAL A 21 -14.63 19.84 25.39
C VAL A 21 -13.34 19.08 25.12
N GLY A 22 -13.40 17.77 25.26
CA GLY A 22 -12.33 16.87 24.78
C GLY A 22 -12.64 16.40 23.37
N LEU A 23 -11.72 16.63 22.44
CA LEU A 23 -11.78 16.07 21.09
C LEU A 23 -10.86 14.85 20.99
N PHE A 24 -11.47 13.67 20.83
CA PHE A 24 -10.73 12.43 20.65
C PHE A 24 -10.81 12.01 19.18
N VAL A 25 -9.66 11.99 18.50
CA VAL A 25 -9.56 11.52 17.12
C VAL A 25 -8.96 10.12 17.13
N TRP A 26 -9.77 9.14 16.81
CA TRP A 26 -9.32 7.76 16.62
C TRP A 26 -9.00 7.52 15.16
N ARG A 27 -7.79 7.09 14.89
CA ARG A 27 -7.35 6.71 13.54
C ARG A 27 -7.16 5.19 13.51
N LEU A 28 -7.75 4.55 12.52
CA LEU A 28 -7.35 3.19 12.18
C LEU A 28 -5.90 3.26 11.71
N ARG A 29 -5.02 2.58 12.44
CA ARG A 29 -3.62 2.43 12.04
C ARG A 29 -3.47 1.12 11.28
N SER A 30 -2.80 1.17 10.14
CA SER A 30 -2.23 -0.03 9.54
C SER A 30 -1.14 -0.56 10.47
N TYR A 31 -1.04 -1.85 10.61
CA TYR A 31 0.05 -2.52 11.31
C TYR A 31 0.89 -3.29 10.30
N SER A 32 2.19 -3.35 10.56
CA SER A 32 3.11 -4.07 9.71
C SER A 32 2.93 -5.57 9.89
N MET A 33 2.82 -6.28 8.77
CA MET A 33 2.83 -7.74 8.72
C MET A 33 4.10 -8.17 7.98
N THR A 34 5.05 -8.73 8.72
CA THR A 34 6.32 -9.18 8.15
C THR A 34 6.22 -10.64 7.74
N ARG A 35 6.45 -10.93 6.45
CA ARG A 35 6.41 -12.27 5.86
C ARG A 35 5.14 -13.06 6.19
N ALA A 36 4.00 -12.37 6.21
CA ALA A 36 2.72 -13.03 6.37
C ALA A 36 2.34 -13.79 5.08
N PRO A 37 1.74 -14.99 5.19
CA PRO A 37 1.28 -15.71 4.02
C PRO A 37 0.14 -14.94 3.33
N ALA A 38 0.24 -14.80 2.01
CA ALA A 38 -0.85 -14.28 1.19
C ALA A 38 -1.99 -15.31 1.12
N SER A 39 -3.22 -14.85 1.06
CA SER A 39 -4.39 -15.72 0.94
C SER A 39 -4.75 -15.94 -0.51
N ALA A 40 -4.83 -17.19 -0.95
CA ALA A 40 -5.26 -17.51 -2.30
C ALA A 40 -6.75 -17.17 -2.52
N LEU A 41 -7.09 -16.69 -3.72
CA LEU A 41 -8.48 -16.58 -4.15
C LEU A 41 -9.07 -17.98 -4.30
N LYS A 42 -10.20 -18.24 -3.64
CA LYS A 42 -10.85 -19.55 -3.66
C LYS A 42 -11.06 -20.07 -5.10
N GLY A 43 -10.51 -21.25 -5.37
CA GLY A 43 -10.60 -21.88 -6.69
C GLY A 43 -9.66 -21.30 -7.74
N ASN A 44 -8.63 -20.55 -7.34
CA ASN A 44 -7.65 -20.00 -8.24
C ASN A 44 -6.24 -20.08 -7.61
N GLU A 45 -5.28 -20.63 -8.35
CA GLU A 45 -3.91 -20.85 -7.88
C GLU A 45 -2.95 -19.72 -8.24
N THR A 46 -3.39 -18.72 -9.00
CA THR A 46 -2.55 -17.63 -9.48
C THR A 46 -2.95 -16.26 -8.91
N ARG A 47 -4.00 -16.20 -8.09
CA ARG A 47 -4.58 -14.96 -7.57
C ARG A 47 -4.60 -14.95 -6.05
N TYR A 48 -4.06 -13.88 -5.47
CA TYR A 48 -3.84 -13.79 -4.03
C TYR A 48 -4.22 -12.42 -3.49
N PHE A 49 -4.56 -12.39 -2.21
CA PHE A 49 -4.70 -11.18 -1.41
C PHE A 49 -3.49 -11.05 -0.48
N PHE A 50 -2.97 -9.85 -0.33
CA PHE A 50 -1.99 -9.57 0.73
C PHE A 50 -2.58 -9.80 2.11
N ASN A 51 -3.88 -9.58 2.27
CA ASN A 51 -4.57 -9.82 3.52
C ASN A 51 -4.75 -11.33 3.75
N PRO A 52 -4.23 -11.89 4.85
CA PRO A 52 -4.38 -13.32 5.18
C PRO A 52 -5.83 -13.77 5.34
N LEU A 53 -6.76 -12.84 5.57
CA LEU A 53 -8.20 -13.13 5.67
C LEU A 53 -8.88 -13.25 4.30
N GLY A 54 -8.16 -13.05 3.20
CA GLY A 54 -8.66 -13.28 1.85
C GLY A 54 -9.67 -12.24 1.35
N HIS A 55 -9.51 -10.97 1.76
CA HIS A 55 -10.34 -9.88 1.27
C HIS A 55 -9.51 -8.65 0.88
N ASP A 56 -10.11 -7.77 0.10
CA ASP A 56 -9.48 -6.54 -0.33
C ASP A 56 -9.11 -5.65 0.85
N THR A 57 -7.86 -5.21 0.85
CA THR A 57 -7.35 -4.27 1.84
C THR A 57 -6.25 -3.44 1.21
N PRO A 58 -6.37 -2.12 1.13
CA PRO A 58 -5.30 -1.30 0.54
C PRO A 58 -3.99 -1.49 1.30
N LEU A 59 -2.90 -1.48 0.56
CA LEU A 59 -1.56 -1.45 1.12
C LEU A 59 -1.25 -0.04 1.61
N PHE A 60 -0.55 0.06 2.73
CA PHE A 60 -0.21 1.33 3.35
C PHE A 60 1.28 1.62 3.27
N THR A 61 1.60 2.88 3.15
CA THR A 61 2.97 3.37 3.23
C THR A 61 3.55 3.09 4.62
N ARG A 62 4.75 2.53 4.66
CA ARG A 62 5.61 2.56 5.84
C ARG A 62 6.34 3.91 5.81
N PRO A 63 5.97 4.86 6.68
CA PRO A 63 6.49 6.22 6.58
C PRO A 63 8.01 6.25 6.74
N VAL A 64 8.65 7.02 5.86
CA VAL A 64 10.04 7.42 5.99
C VAL A 64 10.06 8.79 6.70
N ALA A 65 10.88 8.93 7.73
CA ALA A 65 10.97 10.19 8.44
C ALA A 65 11.50 11.30 7.52
N GLU A 66 10.84 12.45 7.53
CA GLU A 66 11.35 13.64 6.87
C GLU A 66 12.52 14.20 7.70
N THR A 67 13.68 14.33 7.08
CA THR A 67 14.91 14.81 7.72
C THR A 67 15.27 16.25 7.40
N ASP A 68 14.68 16.79 6.34
CA ASP A 68 14.89 18.19 5.91
C ASP A 68 13.70 19.05 6.30
N PRO A 69 13.83 19.97 7.27
CA PRO A 69 12.73 20.83 7.71
C PRO A 69 12.25 21.83 6.64
N THR A 70 12.99 21.98 5.54
CA THR A 70 12.61 22.85 4.43
C THR A 70 11.83 22.12 3.32
N HIS A 71 11.81 20.80 3.37
CA HIS A 71 11.10 19.97 2.41
C HIS A 71 9.65 19.75 2.85
N ILE A 72 8.73 19.86 1.92
CA ILE A 72 7.32 19.51 2.16
C ILE A 72 7.19 18.01 2.10
N ALA A 73 6.60 17.41 3.15
CA ALA A 73 6.40 15.96 3.25
C ALA A 73 5.66 15.39 2.04
N ASP A 74 6.23 14.35 1.45
CA ASP A 74 5.65 13.57 0.36
C ASP A 74 4.75 12.43 0.86
N GLU A 75 4.09 11.74 -0.05
CA GLU A 75 3.24 10.57 0.27
C GLU A 75 4.02 9.45 0.98
N VAL A 76 5.32 9.34 0.75
CA VAL A 76 6.20 8.36 1.41
C VAL A 76 6.46 8.68 2.88
N ASN A 77 6.20 9.90 3.33
CA ASN A 77 6.44 10.35 4.69
C ASN A 77 5.21 10.17 5.61
N VAL A 78 4.06 9.80 5.05
CA VAL A 78 2.80 9.66 5.80
C VAL A 78 2.23 8.25 5.70
N PRO A 79 1.58 7.73 6.78
CA PRO A 79 0.93 6.43 6.75
C PRO A 79 -0.40 6.52 6.01
N ALA A 80 -0.35 6.46 4.69
CA ALA A 80 -1.51 6.58 3.80
C ALA A 80 -1.63 5.34 2.89
N PRO A 81 -2.83 5.05 2.36
CA PRO A 81 -3.00 4.01 1.35
C PRO A 81 -2.16 4.32 0.11
N ILE A 82 -1.43 3.32 -0.38
CA ILE A 82 -0.57 3.45 -1.56
C ILE A 82 -1.45 3.51 -2.81
N ARG A 83 -1.38 4.61 -3.55
CA ARG A 83 -2.09 4.76 -4.81
C ARG A 83 -1.37 4.00 -5.93
N ARG A 84 -2.10 3.36 -6.87
CA ARG A 84 -1.49 2.66 -8.02
C ARG A 84 -0.49 3.53 -8.77
N ARG A 85 -0.82 4.80 -9.00
CA ARG A 85 0.06 5.73 -9.70
C ARG A 85 1.36 6.04 -8.95
N ALA A 86 1.32 6.11 -7.63
CA ALA A 86 2.51 6.31 -6.81
C ALA A 86 3.37 5.03 -6.75
N PHE A 87 2.73 3.87 -6.82
CA PHE A 87 3.41 2.58 -6.88
C PHE A 87 4.03 2.27 -8.24
N GLU A 88 3.63 2.98 -9.32
CA GLU A 88 4.12 2.81 -10.69
C GLU A 88 5.34 3.69 -10.96
N GLU A 89 6.43 3.07 -11.38
CA GLU A 89 7.60 3.74 -11.94
C GLU A 89 7.72 3.41 -13.44
N ARG A 90 7.88 4.45 -14.26
CA ARG A 90 8.03 4.31 -15.71
C ARG A 90 9.50 4.38 -16.06
N VAL A 91 10.00 3.32 -16.66
CA VAL A 91 11.39 3.19 -17.09
C VAL A 91 11.45 3.16 -18.61
N HIS A 92 12.45 3.87 -19.16
CA HIS A 92 12.80 3.82 -20.56
C HIS A 92 14.20 3.22 -20.68
N ASP A 93 14.30 2.12 -21.36
CA ASP A 93 15.57 1.46 -21.66
C ASP A 93 15.66 1.08 -23.13
N ALA A 94 16.73 0.37 -23.52
CA ALA A 94 16.93 -0.10 -24.89
C ALA A 94 15.79 -1.02 -25.41
N GLY A 95 15.01 -1.63 -24.51
CA GLY A 95 13.83 -2.44 -24.82
C GLY A 95 12.54 -1.64 -24.96
N GLY A 96 12.57 -0.32 -24.77
CA GLY A 96 11.43 0.56 -24.89
C GLY A 96 10.88 1.03 -23.54
N ARG A 97 9.60 1.43 -23.55
CA ARG A 97 8.91 1.92 -22.34
C ARG A 97 8.26 0.79 -21.60
N ARG A 98 8.61 0.63 -20.33
CA ARG A 98 7.99 -0.34 -19.41
C ARG A 98 7.60 0.29 -18.09
N THR A 99 6.74 -0.39 -17.34
CA THR A 99 6.38 -0.03 -15.98
C THR A 99 6.91 -1.07 -15.00
N GLN A 100 7.25 -0.63 -13.82
CA GLN A 100 7.70 -1.49 -12.71
C GLN A 100 7.24 -0.91 -11.38
N ALA A 101 7.44 -1.65 -10.27
CA ALA A 101 7.16 -1.10 -8.96
C ALA A 101 8.18 -0.01 -8.58
N SER A 102 7.69 1.05 -7.98
CA SER A 102 8.52 2.15 -7.48
C SER A 102 9.40 1.71 -6.32
N ALA A 103 10.69 2.05 -6.38
CA ALA A 103 11.64 1.79 -5.31
C ALA A 103 11.29 2.50 -4.00
N ALA A 104 10.48 3.55 -4.03
CA ALA A 104 10.02 4.25 -2.84
C ALA A 104 9.07 3.41 -1.98
N TYR A 105 8.37 2.44 -2.59
CA TYR A 105 7.36 1.63 -1.90
C TYR A 105 7.66 0.14 -1.88
N TYR A 106 8.45 -0.36 -2.84
CA TYR A 106 8.66 -1.78 -3.02
C TYR A 106 10.12 -2.19 -2.83
N GLY A 107 10.35 -3.22 -2.04
CA GLY A 107 11.65 -3.83 -1.77
C GLY A 107 11.82 -4.22 -0.31
N GLU A 108 12.95 -4.84 0.00
CA GLU A 108 13.27 -5.19 1.39
C GLU A 108 13.39 -3.95 2.25
N GLY A 109 12.69 -3.94 3.39
CA GLY A 109 12.64 -2.77 4.28
C GLY A 109 11.68 -1.67 3.85
N GLN A 110 11.12 -1.72 2.65
CA GLN A 110 10.12 -0.78 2.16
C GLN A 110 8.69 -1.13 2.64
N SER A 111 7.70 -0.43 2.11
CA SER A 111 6.29 -0.62 2.47
C SER A 111 5.76 -2.00 2.07
N VAL A 112 6.23 -2.53 0.93
CA VAL A 112 5.76 -3.78 0.32
C VAL A 112 6.94 -4.59 -0.17
N ALA A 113 6.91 -5.90 0.08
CA ALA A 113 7.84 -6.86 -0.51
C ALA A 113 7.13 -8.20 -0.66
N ILE A 114 7.45 -8.96 -1.71
CA ILE A 114 6.82 -10.24 -2.03
C ILE A 114 7.91 -11.30 -2.16
N TRP A 115 7.72 -12.41 -1.47
CA TRP A 115 8.54 -13.61 -1.60
C TRP A 115 7.66 -14.74 -2.16
N ALA A 116 8.18 -15.47 -3.14
CA ALA A 116 7.54 -16.66 -3.69
C ALA A 116 8.64 -17.70 -3.99
N GLU A 117 8.90 -18.56 -3.02
CA GLU A 117 10.05 -19.48 -3.03
C GLU A 117 9.98 -20.51 -4.15
N ASN A 118 8.76 -20.92 -4.54
CA ASN A 118 8.54 -21.94 -5.58
C ASN A 118 8.19 -21.35 -6.94
N TRP A 119 8.14 -20.04 -7.07
CA TRP A 119 7.75 -19.42 -8.33
C TRP A 119 8.86 -19.52 -9.39
N ALA A 120 8.52 -20.09 -10.55
CA ALA A 120 9.45 -20.30 -11.64
C ALA A 120 10.05 -19.00 -12.22
N GLY A 121 9.34 -17.86 -12.07
CA GLY A 121 9.78 -16.54 -12.54
C GLY A 121 10.93 -15.94 -11.75
N TYR A 122 11.17 -16.40 -10.51
CA TYR A 122 12.27 -15.91 -9.68
C TYR A 122 12.66 -16.93 -8.60
N ARG A 123 13.95 -17.24 -8.51
CA ARG A 123 14.51 -18.21 -7.56
C ARG A 123 15.61 -17.64 -6.66
N GLY A 124 15.65 -16.32 -6.51
CA GLY A 124 16.63 -15.67 -5.65
C GLY A 124 16.27 -15.77 -4.16
N PRO A 125 17.22 -15.51 -3.26
CA PRO A 125 17.01 -15.62 -1.80
C PRO A 125 16.22 -14.44 -1.20
N GLY A 126 16.05 -13.34 -1.95
CA GLY A 126 15.37 -12.12 -1.52
C GLY A 126 13.92 -12.03 -2.01
N PRO A 127 13.29 -10.87 -1.81
CA PRO A 127 11.99 -10.60 -2.42
C PRO A 127 12.11 -10.56 -3.95
N ILE A 128 11.01 -10.82 -4.64
CA ILE A 128 10.94 -10.71 -6.10
C ILE A 128 11.41 -9.31 -6.51
N PRO A 129 12.32 -9.18 -7.51
CA PRO A 129 12.83 -7.88 -7.95
C PRO A 129 11.71 -6.94 -8.43
N ARG A 130 11.82 -5.66 -8.14
CA ARG A 130 10.82 -4.64 -8.52
C ARG A 130 10.60 -4.56 -10.03
N GLU A 131 11.61 -4.91 -10.82
CA GLU A 131 11.58 -4.96 -12.28
C GLU A 131 10.61 -6.03 -12.80
N GLN A 132 10.32 -7.05 -12.00
CA GLN A 132 9.34 -8.09 -12.29
C GLN A 132 7.94 -7.79 -11.77
N ILE A 133 7.76 -6.70 -11.03
CA ILE A 133 6.45 -6.29 -10.50
C ILE A 133 5.78 -5.32 -11.46
N ARG A 134 4.57 -5.63 -11.89
CA ARG A 134 3.73 -4.80 -12.76
C ARG A 134 2.58 -4.20 -11.95
N PRO A 135 2.62 -2.88 -11.67
CA PRO A 135 1.46 -2.19 -11.11
C PRO A 135 0.28 -2.31 -12.07
N ALA A 136 -0.85 -2.82 -11.59
CA ALA A 136 -2.02 -3.06 -12.43
C ALA A 136 -3.33 -2.84 -11.67
N ASN A 137 -4.42 -2.68 -12.41
CA ASN A 137 -5.76 -2.73 -11.83
C ASN A 137 -6.25 -4.18 -11.83
N LEU A 138 -6.44 -4.75 -10.64
CA LEU A 138 -6.92 -6.11 -10.45
C LEU A 138 -8.37 -6.16 -9.94
N ALA A 139 -9.16 -5.10 -10.10
CA ALA A 139 -10.51 -5.00 -9.54
C ALA A 139 -11.44 -6.13 -10.03
N ASP A 140 -11.34 -6.48 -11.29
CA ASP A 140 -12.14 -7.53 -11.94
C ASP A 140 -11.35 -8.84 -12.20
N TRP A 141 -10.06 -8.87 -11.79
CA TRP A 141 -9.14 -9.97 -12.06
C TRP A 141 -8.91 -10.29 -13.56
N GLN A 142 -9.21 -9.34 -14.46
CA GLN A 142 -9.03 -9.54 -15.91
C GLN A 142 -7.57 -9.43 -16.36
N TYR A 143 -6.78 -8.63 -15.64
CA TYR A 143 -5.38 -8.45 -16.00
C TYR A 143 -4.58 -9.73 -15.78
N GLN A 144 -3.91 -10.19 -16.83
CA GLN A 144 -3.03 -11.35 -16.82
C GLN A 144 -1.59 -10.89 -17.03
N PRO A 145 -0.69 -11.05 -16.07
CA PRO A 145 0.71 -10.74 -16.28
C PRO A 145 1.36 -11.74 -17.23
N GLN A 146 2.39 -11.30 -17.94
CA GLN A 146 3.24 -12.16 -18.76
C GLN A 146 4.13 -13.03 -17.88
N ASP A 147 4.62 -14.14 -18.43
CA ASP A 147 5.56 -15.02 -17.74
C ASP A 147 6.80 -14.26 -17.25
N GLY A 148 7.23 -14.60 -16.04
CA GLY A 148 8.33 -13.90 -15.37
C GLY A 148 7.96 -12.55 -14.73
N TYR A 149 6.69 -12.14 -14.81
CA TYR A 149 6.19 -10.92 -14.17
C TYR A 149 5.03 -11.20 -13.23
N LEU A 150 4.89 -10.37 -12.23
CA LEU A 150 3.84 -10.42 -11.23
C LEU A 150 3.03 -9.13 -11.28
N ALA A 151 1.72 -9.20 -11.27
CA ALA A 151 0.89 -8.02 -11.16
C ALA A 151 0.51 -7.73 -9.71
N VAL A 152 0.56 -6.44 -9.33
CA VAL A 152 0.19 -5.97 -8.00
C VAL A 152 -0.76 -4.79 -8.10
N ASP A 153 -1.86 -4.87 -7.38
CA ASP A 153 -2.78 -3.76 -7.14
C ASP A 153 -2.67 -3.28 -5.69
N PRO A 154 -1.93 -2.21 -5.41
CA PRO A 154 -1.77 -1.73 -4.05
C PRO A 154 -3.05 -1.12 -3.48
N ALA A 155 -3.96 -0.63 -4.31
CA ALA A 155 -5.21 -0.03 -3.86
C ALA A 155 -6.21 -1.08 -3.33
N LEU A 156 -6.12 -2.31 -3.80
CA LEU A 156 -6.96 -3.44 -3.36
C LEU A 156 -6.18 -4.47 -2.54
N GLY A 157 -4.84 -4.39 -2.54
CA GLY A 157 -3.98 -5.40 -1.92
C GLY A 157 -4.10 -6.76 -2.59
N ARG A 158 -4.08 -6.78 -3.93
CA ARG A 158 -4.20 -7.99 -4.76
C ARG A 158 -2.91 -8.29 -5.50
N ILE A 159 -2.66 -9.59 -5.71
CA ILE A 159 -1.52 -10.13 -6.45
C ILE A 159 -2.06 -11.09 -7.52
N ALA A 160 -1.51 -11.02 -8.73
CA ALA A 160 -1.77 -12.00 -9.77
C ALA A 160 -0.45 -12.51 -10.36
N PHE A 161 -0.33 -13.84 -10.40
CA PHE A 161 0.75 -14.56 -11.08
C PHE A 161 0.34 -14.88 -12.52
N PRO A 162 1.29 -15.17 -13.44
CA PRO A 162 0.99 -15.69 -14.76
C PRO A 162 0.19 -17.00 -14.68
N ALA A 163 -0.67 -17.25 -15.66
CA ALA A 163 -1.50 -18.46 -15.69
C ALA A 163 -0.67 -19.74 -15.71
N GLU A 164 0.45 -19.72 -16.45
CA GLU A 164 1.33 -20.87 -16.63
C GLU A 164 2.43 -20.98 -15.54
N GLN A 165 2.48 -20.01 -14.62
CA GLN A 165 3.50 -19.95 -13.57
C GLN A 165 2.88 -19.59 -12.20
N PRO A 166 2.08 -20.49 -11.60
CA PRO A 166 1.63 -20.30 -10.22
C PRO A 166 2.84 -20.34 -9.24
N PRO A 167 2.72 -19.73 -8.06
CA PRO A 167 3.79 -19.73 -7.05
C PRO A 167 3.95 -21.07 -6.37
#